data_9b1027b9f48f802e5de72188e5eb4d13
#
_entry.id   9b1027b9f48f802e5de72188e5eb4d13
#
_cell.length_a   1.000
_cell.length_b   1.000
_cell.length_c   1.000
_cell.angle_alpha   90.00
_cell.angle_beta   90.00
_cell.angle_gamma   90.00
#
_symmetry.space_group_name_H-M   'P 1'
#
loop_
_entity.id
_entity.type
_entity.pdbx_description
1 polymer ?
#
loop_
_entity_poly.entity_id
_entity_poly.type
_entity_poly.pdbx_seq_one_letter_code
_entity_poly.pdbx_strand_id
1 'polypeptide(L)'
;MRMISKLLSAAAAVALLCAGTAQARDWKTIKEAGTIVATTEGQYFPFNYFDGPKLTGFEVELAEAVAKEMGLKLEWHVVPFDAQLAAVRQDRYDFAIASHGYTEERAKAVDFASPHYCSGGQIVSLKGGPTTLADLKGKTVGVQIATTYYDAVKRTPGIGQIKTYKDESASFTALRAHKFDAWVSDKFLIKETLEKNPDVAATPGDMVFVERISMITRKNNPELLSHWNSALAEIMKNGTYKALSTKYFKTDISCH
;
A
#
# COMPACT_ATOMS: atom_id res chain seq x y z
N MET A 1 26.42 -60.09 3.49
CA MET A 1 25.48 -59.13 2.92
C MET A 1 24.39 -58.71 3.93
N ARG A 2 24.73 -58.24 5.14
CA ARG A 2 23.71 -57.83 6.16
C ARG A 2 24.13 -56.66 7.03
N MET A 3 25.09 -55.82 6.60
CA MET A 3 25.56 -54.66 7.39
C MET A 3 25.46 -53.29 6.71
N ILE A 4 24.92 -53.19 5.48
CA ILE A 4 24.84 -51.92 4.77
C ILE A 4 23.44 -51.26 4.85
N SER A 5 22.41 -51.98 5.37
CA SER A 5 21.04 -51.44 5.41
C SER A 5 20.65 -50.62 6.65
N LYS A 6 21.55 -50.45 7.63
CA LYS A 6 21.26 -49.70 8.86
C LYS A 6 21.82 -48.27 8.92
N LEU A 7 22.58 -47.84 7.92
CA LEU A 7 23.15 -46.48 7.87
C LEU A 7 22.36 -45.47 7.03
N LEU A 8 21.38 -45.91 6.26
CA LEU A 8 20.54 -45.04 5.45
C LEU A 8 19.28 -44.51 6.15
N SER A 9 18.93 -45.07 7.32
CA SER A 9 17.71 -44.64 8.05
C SER A 9 17.95 -43.51 9.05
N ALA A 10 19.21 -43.15 9.34
CA ALA A 10 19.53 -42.06 10.28
C ALA A 10 19.68 -40.68 9.63
N ALA A 11 19.85 -40.61 8.32
CA ALA A 11 20.05 -39.35 7.61
C ALA A 11 18.71 -38.65 7.22
N ALA A 12 17.59 -39.36 7.24
CA ALA A 12 16.29 -38.80 6.89
C ALA A 12 15.54 -38.09 8.03
N ALA A 13 16.00 -38.24 9.28
CA ALA A 13 15.31 -37.70 10.47
C ALA A 13 15.79 -36.29 10.89
N VAL A 14 16.87 -35.76 10.29
CA VAL A 14 17.44 -34.45 10.68
C VAL A 14 16.99 -33.31 9.77
N ALA A 15 16.37 -33.59 8.63
CA ALA A 15 15.93 -32.56 7.67
C ALA A 15 14.55 -31.93 7.95
N LEU A 16 13.82 -32.37 8.99
CA LEU A 16 12.45 -31.91 9.28
C LEU A 16 12.34 -30.85 10.39
N LEU A 17 13.43 -30.31 10.93
CA LEU A 17 13.39 -29.42 12.10
C LEU A 17 13.64 -27.93 11.81
N CYS A 18 13.64 -27.50 10.54
CA CYS A 18 13.78 -26.08 10.17
C CYS A 18 12.58 -25.51 9.43
N ALA A 19 11.39 -26.09 9.56
CA ALA A 19 10.17 -25.33 9.29
C ALA A 19 9.93 -24.42 10.50
N GLY A 20 10.70 -23.34 10.61
CA GLY A 20 10.40 -22.25 11.54
C GLY A 20 8.97 -21.82 11.30
N THR A 21 8.08 -22.11 12.24
CA THR A 21 6.75 -21.48 12.28
C THR A 21 7.01 -19.98 12.24
N ALA A 22 6.51 -19.29 11.22
CA ALA A 22 6.47 -17.85 11.22
C ALA A 22 5.64 -17.45 12.43
N GLN A 23 6.30 -17.22 13.55
CA GLN A 23 5.66 -16.81 14.78
C GLN A 23 5.56 -15.30 14.74
N ALA A 24 4.35 -14.80 14.97
CA ALA A 24 4.10 -13.37 15.10
C ALA A 24 5.15 -12.73 16.01
N ARG A 25 5.88 -11.75 15.44
CA ARG A 25 6.85 -10.98 16.20
C ARG A 25 6.09 -9.96 17.06
N ASP A 26 6.20 -10.08 18.38
CA ASP A 26 5.76 -9.04 19.30
C ASP A 26 6.76 -7.87 19.34
N TRP A 27 6.39 -6.79 19.99
CA TRP A 27 7.24 -5.61 20.11
C TRP A 27 8.60 -5.93 20.77
N LYS A 28 8.59 -6.78 21.79
CA LYS A 28 9.82 -7.20 22.47
C LYS A 28 10.80 -7.87 21.50
N THR A 29 10.31 -8.84 20.72
CA THR A 29 11.10 -9.54 19.70
C THR A 29 11.64 -8.59 18.62
N ILE A 30 10.81 -7.64 18.15
CA ILE A 30 11.23 -6.60 17.18
C ILE A 30 12.34 -5.73 17.79
N LYS A 31 12.17 -5.31 19.04
CA LYS A 31 13.13 -4.44 19.73
C LYS A 31 14.47 -5.14 19.99
N GLU A 32 14.44 -6.39 20.42
CA GLU A 32 15.64 -7.21 20.65
C GLU A 32 16.40 -7.49 19.33
N ALA A 33 15.68 -7.70 18.22
CA ALA A 33 16.28 -7.86 16.90
C ALA A 33 16.86 -6.55 16.34
N GLY A 34 16.42 -5.39 16.84
CA GLY A 34 16.81 -4.08 16.31
C GLY A 34 16.36 -3.82 14.87
N THR A 35 15.47 -4.66 14.34
CA THR A 35 15.00 -4.61 12.95
C THR A 35 13.49 -4.85 12.91
N ILE A 36 12.78 -4.00 12.15
CA ILE A 36 11.36 -4.15 11.83
C ILE A 36 11.20 -4.47 10.33
N VAL A 37 10.33 -5.40 10.01
CA VAL A 37 10.14 -5.93 8.64
C VAL A 37 8.83 -5.43 8.06
N ALA A 38 8.91 -4.74 6.95
CA ALA A 38 7.77 -4.12 6.28
C ALA A 38 7.53 -4.65 4.87
N THR A 39 6.30 -4.52 4.42
CA THR A 39 5.96 -4.70 3.01
C THR A 39 5.29 -3.47 2.42
N THR A 40 5.56 -3.26 1.12
CA THR A 40 4.93 -2.24 0.27
C THR A 40 4.72 -2.78 -1.15
N GLU A 41 4.06 -2.03 -2.04
CA GLU A 41 3.76 -2.48 -3.40
C GLU A 41 4.90 -2.19 -4.39
N GLY A 42 5.52 -1.02 -4.29
CA GLY A 42 6.60 -0.59 -5.20
C GLY A 42 6.15 -0.18 -6.60
N GLN A 43 4.85 -0.02 -6.85
CA GLN A 43 4.25 0.34 -8.15
C GLN A 43 3.26 1.52 -8.03
N TYR A 44 3.32 2.27 -6.91
CA TYR A 44 2.35 3.32 -6.56
C TYR A 44 3.03 4.68 -6.44
N PHE A 45 3.39 5.28 -7.59
CA PHE A 45 4.04 6.61 -7.64
C PHE A 45 3.06 7.72 -7.19
N PRO A 46 3.47 8.70 -6.37
CA PRO A 46 4.81 8.93 -5.79
C PRO A 46 4.96 8.38 -4.36
N PHE A 47 4.05 7.51 -3.90
CA PHE A 47 4.01 7.02 -2.52
C PHE A 47 5.04 5.93 -2.23
N ASN A 48 5.07 4.89 -3.08
CA ASN A 48 6.01 3.79 -2.99
C ASN A 48 6.29 3.24 -4.41
N TYR A 49 7.49 3.43 -4.90
CA TYR A 49 7.88 3.07 -6.27
C TYR A 49 9.39 2.83 -6.38
N PHE A 50 9.80 2.26 -7.50
CA PHE A 50 11.22 2.12 -7.81
C PHE A 50 11.74 3.27 -8.68
N ASP A 51 12.83 3.88 -8.24
CA ASP A 51 13.67 4.77 -9.05
C ASP A 51 14.97 4.04 -9.38
N GLY A 52 15.05 3.50 -10.60
CA GLY A 52 16.05 2.49 -10.93
C GLY A 52 15.92 1.25 -10.02
N PRO A 53 17.00 0.82 -9.36
CA PRO A 53 16.95 -0.31 -8.41
C PRO A 53 16.48 0.08 -7.01
N LYS A 54 16.31 1.37 -6.72
CA LYS A 54 16.03 1.87 -5.37
C LYS A 54 14.53 1.99 -5.13
N LEU A 55 14.03 1.28 -4.11
CA LEU A 55 12.70 1.54 -3.56
C LEU A 55 12.69 2.92 -2.89
N THR A 56 11.72 3.76 -3.22
CA THR A 56 11.60 5.14 -2.74
C THR A 56 10.13 5.59 -2.77
N GLY A 57 9.86 6.81 -2.36
CA GLY A 57 8.53 7.41 -2.33
C GLY A 57 8.18 7.95 -0.97
N PHE A 58 7.08 8.69 -0.91
CA PHE A 58 6.64 9.36 0.32
C PHE A 58 6.47 8.38 1.48
N GLU A 59 5.74 7.28 1.27
CA GLU A 59 5.49 6.30 2.34
C GLU A 59 6.74 5.48 2.70
N VAL A 60 7.62 5.25 1.74
CA VAL A 60 8.89 4.55 1.99
C VAL A 60 9.76 5.41 2.91
N GLU A 61 9.99 6.68 2.57
CA GLU A 61 10.81 7.59 3.37
C GLU A 61 10.14 7.95 4.71
N LEU A 62 8.79 8.01 4.75
CA LEU A 62 8.03 8.17 5.98
C LEU A 62 8.25 7.01 6.94
N ALA A 63 8.11 5.77 6.45
CA ALA A 63 8.31 4.58 7.27
C ALA A 63 9.76 4.44 7.75
N GLU A 64 10.74 4.80 6.92
CA GLU A 64 12.15 4.85 7.30
C GLU A 64 12.38 5.89 8.43
N ALA A 65 11.75 7.07 8.34
CA ALA A 65 11.84 8.09 9.38
C ALA A 65 11.18 7.63 10.70
N VAL A 66 10.01 6.99 10.62
CA VAL A 66 9.33 6.42 11.80
C VAL A 66 10.15 5.30 12.42
N ALA A 67 10.68 4.36 11.65
CA ALA A 67 11.52 3.28 12.15
C ALA A 67 12.80 3.82 12.83
N LYS A 68 13.42 4.84 12.25
CA LYS A 68 14.58 5.53 12.83
C LYS A 68 14.22 6.18 14.18
N GLU A 69 13.06 6.84 14.27
CA GLU A 69 12.57 7.42 15.54
C GLU A 69 12.32 6.36 16.61
N MET A 70 11.85 5.17 16.21
CA MET A 70 11.72 4.01 17.11
C MET A 70 13.07 3.35 17.47
N GLY A 71 14.19 3.78 16.85
CA GLY A 71 15.53 3.21 17.04
C GLY A 71 15.68 1.84 16.39
N LEU A 72 15.00 1.59 15.26
CA LEU A 72 15.00 0.34 14.53
C LEU A 72 15.57 0.51 13.11
N LYS A 73 16.15 -0.56 12.57
CA LYS A 73 16.39 -0.69 11.13
C LYS A 73 15.13 -1.17 10.44
N LEU A 74 14.85 -0.67 9.26
CA LEU A 74 13.71 -1.12 8.44
C LEU A 74 14.20 -2.04 7.34
N GLU A 75 13.58 -3.21 7.23
CA GLU A 75 13.78 -4.16 6.13
C GLU A 75 12.54 -4.17 5.24
N TRP A 76 12.75 -4.00 3.92
CA TRP A 76 11.67 -3.91 2.95
C TRP A 76 11.47 -5.18 2.15
N HIS A 77 10.19 -5.56 1.99
CA HIS A 77 9.75 -6.57 1.04
C HIS A 77 8.68 -5.99 0.11
N VAL A 78 8.75 -6.34 -1.16
CA VAL A 78 7.76 -5.90 -2.15
C VAL A 78 6.77 -7.02 -2.42
N VAL A 79 5.49 -6.72 -2.19
CA VAL A 79 4.38 -7.67 -2.32
C VAL A 79 3.22 -6.96 -3.04
N PRO A 80 2.56 -7.59 -4.02
CA PRO A 80 1.38 -7.01 -4.66
C PRO A 80 0.33 -6.53 -3.65
N PHE A 81 -0.32 -5.40 -3.94
CA PHE A 81 -1.24 -4.74 -3.02
C PHE A 81 -2.32 -5.68 -2.48
N ASP A 82 -2.95 -6.47 -3.36
CA ASP A 82 -4.03 -7.42 -3.03
C ASP A 82 -3.60 -8.55 -2.08
N ALA A 83 -2.30 -8.84 -2.01
CA ALA A 83 -1.75 -9.88 -1.13
C ALA A 83 -1.31 -9.36 0.25
N GLN A 84 -1.14 -8.05 0.44
CA GLN A 84 -0.51 -7.47 1.63
C GLN A 84 -1.33 -7.69 2.91
N LEU A 85 -2.65 -7.52 2.85
CA LEU A 85 -3.53 -7.76 4.01
C LEU A 85 -3.38 -9.19 4.55
N ALA A 86 -3.38 -10.16 3.64
CA ALA A 86 -3.24 -11.57 3.99
C ALA A 86 -1.83 -11.86 4.53
N ALA A 87 -0.80 -11.24 3.95
CA ALA A 87 0.58 -11.43 4.37
C ALA A 87 0.84 -10.91 5.80
N VAL A 88 0.29 -9.74 6.15
CA VAL A 88 0.37 -9.16 7.50
C VAL A 88 -0.43 -10.01 8.51
N ARG A 89 -1.63 -10.46 8.14
CA ARG A 89 -2.44 -11.38 8.98
C ARG A 89 -1.75 -12.70 9.28
N GLN A 90 -0.91 -13.18 8.36
CA GLN A 90 -0.16 -14.43 8.47
C GLN A 90 1.21 -14.23 9.12
N ASP A 91 1.46 -13.07 9.73
CA ASP A 91 2.72 -12.73 10.42
C ASP A 91 3.97 -12.86 9.54
N ARG A 92 3.83 -12.70 8.21
CA ARG A 92 4.98 -12.70 7.30
C ARG A 92 5.78 -11.42 7.41
N TYR A 93 5.13 -10.32 7.79
CA TYR A 93 5.70 -8.99 7.97
C TYR A 93 5.11 -8.36 9.22
N ASP A 94 5.87 -7.50 9.89
CA ASP A 94 5.42 -6.80 11.09
C ASP A 94 4.34 -5.78 10.73
N PHE A 95 4.46 -5.15 9.54
CA PHE A 95 3.47 -4.19 9.03
C PHE A 95 3.50 -4.08 7.50
N ALA A 96 2.45 -3.44 6.95
CA ALA A 96 2.43 -2.98 5.56
C ALA A 96 2.12 -1.48 5.50
N ILE A 97 2.77 -0.78 4.58
CA ILE A 97 2.51 0.61 4.25
C ILE A 97 2.53 0.77 2.73
N ALA A 98 1.35 0.88 2.15
CA ALA A 98 1.12 0.98 0.71
C ALA A 98 -0.24 1.65 0.45
N SER A 99 -0.46 2.80 1.05
CA SER A 99 -1.69 3.58 0.85
C SER A 99 -2.97 2.84 1.25
N HIS A 100 -2.94 2.11 2.36
CA HIS A 100 -4.11 1.38 2.84
C HIS A 100 -5.17 2.32 3.43
N GLY A 101 -6.26 2.53 2.68
CA GLY A 101 -7.46 3.22 3.15
C GLY A 101 -8.18 2.42 4.22
N TYR A 102 -8.64 3.10 5.28
CA TYR A 102 -9.44 2.47 6.32
C TYR A 102 -10.81 2.06 5.78
N THR A 103 -11.20 0.82 6.05
CA THR A 103 -12.58 0.36 5.92
C THR A 103 -12.94 -0.56 7.11
N GLU A 104 -14.22 -0.59 7.48
CA GLU A 104 -14.75 -1.50 8.51
C GLU A 104 -14.40 -2.98 8.20
N GLU A 105 -14.45 -3.36 6.92
CA GLU A 105 -14.15 -4.72 6.50
C GLU A 105 -12.66 -5.06 6.71
N ARG A 106 -11.76 -4.17 6.29
CA ARG A 106 -10.31 -4.35 6.52
C ARG A 106 -9.98 -4.35 8.01
N ALA A 107 -10.65 -3.49 8.81
CA ALA A 107 -10.46 -3.39 10.25
C ALA A 107 -10.86 -4.65 11.03
N LYS A 108 -11.68 -5.53 10.47
CA LYS A 108 -11.94 -6.87 11.05
C LYS A 108 -10.71 -7.79 10.96
N ALA A 109 -9.86 -7.58 9.96
CA ALA A 109 -8.75 -8.47 9.63
C ALA A 109 -7.39 -7.98 10.12
N VAL A 110 -7.18 -6.66 10.16
CA VAL A 110 -5.93 -5.99 10.54
C VAL A 110 -6.21 -4.80 11.46
N ASP A 111 -5.18 -4.31 12.14
CA ASP A 111 -5.25 -3.07 12.89
C ASP A 111 -4.58 -1.95 12.11
N PHE A 112 -5.16 -0.76 12.18
CA PHE A 112 -4.70 0.46 11.53
C PHE A 112 -4.00 1.37 12.53
N ALA A 113 -2.85 1.92 12.16
CA ALA A 113 -2.21 3.01 12.88
C ALA A 113 -2.97 4.33 12.70
N SER A 114 -2.54 5.37 13.39
CA SER A 114 -2.99 6.73 13.13
C SER A 114 -2.78 7.08 11.65
N PRO A 115 -3.72 7.76 10.99
CA PRO A 115 -3.59 8.10 9.60
C PRO A 115 -2.39 9.03 9.37
N HIS A 116 -1.60 8.70 8.36
CA HIS A 116 -0.44 9.49 7.99
C HIS A 116 -0.71 10.43 6.81
N TYR A 117 -1.79 10.24 6.07
CA TYR A 117 -2.32 11.25 5.14
C TYR A 117 -3.80 11.04 4.84
N CYS A 118 -4.44 12.09 4.29
CA CYS A 118 -5.81 12.05 3.82
C CYS A 118 -5.88 12.28 2.32
N SER A 119 -6.59 11.41 1.61
CA SER A 119 -6.77 11.47 0.17
C SER A 119 -8.19 11.06 -0.24
N GLY A 120 -8.34 10.45 -1.38
CA GLY A 120 -9.60 9.89 -1.87
C GLY A 120 -9.57 9.54 -3.34
N GLY A 121 -10.59 8.81 -3.75
CA GLY A 121 -10.77 8.40 -5.13
C GLY A 121 -11.23 9.56 -6.01
N GLN A 122 -10.55 9.78 -7.12
CA GLN A 122 -10.89 10.78 -8.13
C GLN A 122 -11.07 10.11 -9.49
N ILE A 123 -12.02 10.60 -10.26
CA ILE A 123 -12.22 10.21 -11.66
C ILE A 123 -11.14 10.90 -12.50
N VAL A 124 -10.60 10.20 -13.48
CA VAL A 124 -9.79 10.79 -14.55
C VAL A 124 -10.10 10.11 -15.87
N SER A 125 -10.20 10.87 -16.94
CA SER A 125 -10.44 10.35 -18.28
C SER A 125 -9.58 11.08 -19.31
N LEU A 126 -9.39 10.46 -20.48
CA LEU A 126 -8.82 11.16 -21.62
C LEU A 126 -9.77 12.25 -22.09
N LYS A 127 -9.23 13.24 -22.81
CA LYS A 127 -9.97 14.40 -23.30
C LYS A 127 -11.32 14.03 -23.92
N GLY A 128 -12.40 14.59 -23.40
CA GLY A 128 -13.78 14.33 -23.86
C GLY A 128 -14.43 13.10 -23.24
N GLY A 129 -13.74 12.40 -22.31
CA GLY A 129 -14.32 11.31 -21.54
C GLY A 129 -15.11 11.79 -20.31
N PRO A 130 -15.68 10.85 -19.53
CA PRO A 130 -16.50 11.16 -18.36
C PRO A 130 -15.68 11.80 -17.23
N THR A 131 -16.20 12.86 -16.62
CA THR A 131 -15.55 13.57 -15.51
C THR A 131 -16.37 13.62 -14.24
N THR A 132 -17.67 13.29 -14.30
CA THR A 132 -18.57 13.26 -13.14
C THR A 132 -19.05 11.84 -12.84
N LEU A 133 -19.52 11.59 -11.62
CA LEU A 133 -20.14 10.30 -11.28
C LEU A 133 -21.34 9.96 -12.18
N ALA A 134 -22.11 10.97 -12.59
CA ALA A 134 -23.26 10.79 -13.48
C ALA A 134 -22.84 10.31 -14.87
N ASP A 135 -21.70 10.83 -15.38
CA ASP A 135 -21.18 10.48 -16.70
C ASP A 135 -20.65 9.04 -16.78
N LEU A 136 -20.39 8.41 -15.63
CA LEU A 136 -19.94 7.02 -15.58
C LEU A 136 -21.03 6.00 -15.92
N LYS A 137 -22.30 6.43 -16.01
CA LYS A 137 -23.42 5.54 -16.38
C LYS A 137 -23.20 4.91 -17.76
N GLY A 138 -23.24 3.59 -17.81
CA GLY A 138 -23.01 2.81 -19.03
C GLY A 138 -21.55 2.73 -19.48
N LYS A 139 -20.62 3.38 -18.78
CA LYS A 139 -19.19 3.43 -19.13
C LYS A 139 -18.41 2.24 -18.59
N THR A 140 -17.25 2.01 -19.19
CA THR A 140 -16.24 1.10 -18.68
C THR A 140 -15.27 1.86 -17.79
N VAL A 141 -15.09 1.42 -16.54
CA VAL A 141 -14.20 2.06 -15.56
C VAL A 141 -13.06 1.14 -15.20
N GLY A 142 -11.82 1.65 -15.31
CA GLY A 142 -10.60 0.98 -14.89
C GLY A 142 -10.26 1.30 -13.44
N VAL A 143 -9.83 0.30 -12.66
CA VAL A 143 -9.41 0.46 -11.26
C VAL A 143 -8.37 -0.61 -10.89
N GLN A 144 -7.55 -0.33 -9.88
CA GLN A 144 -6.72 -1.38 -9.29
C GLN A 144 -7.58 -2.30 -8.43
N ILE A 145 -7.35 -3.61 -8.54
CA ILE A 145 -8.06 -4.64 -7.76
C ILE A 145 -7.79 -4.49 -6.25
N ALA A 146 -8.77 -4.88 -5.43
CA ALA A 146 -8.70 -4.90 -3.96
C ALA A 146 -8.55 -3.51 -3.29
N THR A 147 -8.73 -2.42 -4.05
CA THR A 147 -8.67 -1.05 -3.53
C THR A 147 -10.04 -0.54 -3.05
N THR A 148 -10.02 0.51 -2.26
CA THR A 148 -11.22 1.29 -1.90
C THR A 148 -11.86 1.93 -3.14
N TYR A 149 -11.06 2.24 -4.17
CA TYR A 149 -11.53 2.75 -5.47
C TYR A 149 -12.38 1.71 -6.20
N TYR A 150 -11.92 0.43 -6.24
CA TYR A 150 -12.70 -0.67 -6.79
C TYR A 150 -14.06 -0.82 -6.07
N ASP A 151 -14.04 -0.78 -4.74
CA ASP A 151 -15.25 -0.89 -3.93
C ASP A 151 -16.21 0.28 -4.16
N ALA A 152 -15.69 1.50 -4.32
CA ALA A 152 -16.49 2.68 -4.63
C ALA A 152 -17.13 2.58 -6.02
N VAL A 153 -16.36 2.23 -7.05
CA VAL A 153 -16.87 2.02 -8.41
C VAL A 153 -17.92 0.89 -8.44
N LYS A 154 -17.69 -0.21 -7.74
CA LYS A 154 -18.65 -1.32 -7.66
C LYS A 154 -19.96 -0.92 -7.01
N ARG A 155 -19.95 0.01 -6.05
CA ARG A 155 -21.16 0.55 -5.41
C ARG A 155 -21.85 1.66 -6.21
N THR A 156 -21.19 2.22 -7.25
CA THR A 156 -21.75 3.28 -8.08
C THR A 156 -22.80 2.71 -9.04
N PRO A 157 -24.07 3.14 -8.97
CA PRO A 157 -25.11 2.59 -9.82
C PRO A 157 -24.89 2.93 -11.30
N GLY A 158 -25.19 1.95 -12.14
CA GLY A 158 -25.24 2.17 -13.60
C GLY A 158 -23.90 2.11 -14.32
N ILE A 159 -22.78 1.78 -13.66
CA ILE A 159 -21.51 1.46 -14.32
C ILE A 159 -21.74 0.30 -15.31
N GLY A 160 -21.27 0.45 -16.55
CA GLY A 160 -21.45 -0.57 -17.59
C GLY A 160 -20.53 -1.77 -17.40
N GLN A 161 -19.25 -1.50 -17.17
CA GLN A 161 -18.22 -2.53 -16.92
C GLN A 161 -17.13 -2.00 -15.98
N ILE A 162 -16.60 -2.88 -15.13
CA ILE A 162 -15.40 -2.59 -14.33
C ILE A 162 -14.27 -3.45 -14.87
N LYS A 163 -13.14 -2.81 -15.22
CA LYS A 163 -11.89 -3.50 -15.58
C LYS A 163 -10.89 -3.34 -14.45
N THR A 164 -10.43 -4.46 -13.94
CA THR A 164 -9.46 -4.47 -12.83
C THR A 164 -8.04 -4.70 -13.35
N TYR A 165 -7.09 -4.02 -12.72
CA TYR A 165 -5.66 -4.11 -12.99
C TYR A 165 -4.92 -4.46 -11.70
N LYS A 166 -3.75 -5.08 -11.82
CA LYS A 166 -2.96 -5.52 -10.66
C LYS A 166 -2.28 -4.36 -9.92
N ASP A 167 -1.95 -3.29 -10.64
CA ASP A 167 -1.29 -2.09 -10.12
C ASP A 167 -1.72 -0.84 -10.90
N GLU A 168 -1.41 0.34 -10.37
CA GLU A 168 -1.81 1.61 -10.96
C GLU A 168 -1.01 1.97 -12.23
N SER A 169 0.20 1.48 -12.37
CA SER A 169 0.98 1.63 -13.62
C SER A 169 0.30 0.92 -14.80
N ALA A 170 -0.23 -0.29 -14.53
CA ALA A 170 -1.02 -1.04 -15.52
C ALA A 170 -2.34 -0.33 -15.85
N SER A 171 -3.02 0.24 -14.83
CA SER A 171 -4.25 1.03 -15.00
C SER A 171 -3.99 2.25 -15.89
N PHE A 172 -2.94 3.03 -15.60
CA PHE A 172 -2.59 4.20 -16.39
C PHE A 172 -2.19 3.86 -17.83
N THR A 173 -1.42 2.78 -18.02
CA THR A 173 -1.06 2.28 -19.36
C THR A 173 -2.31 1.90 -20.17
N ALA A 174 -3.29 1.27 -19.54
CA ALA A 174 -4.53 0.89 -20.16
C ALA A 174 -5.43 2.10 -20.48
N LEU A 175 -5.45 3.15 -19.64
CA LEU A 175 -6.11 4.42 -19.93
C LEU A 175 -5.54 5.04 -21.21
N ARG A 176 -4.21 5.19 -21.29
CA ARG A 176 -3.52 5.71 -22.49
C ARG A 176 -3.84 4.92 -23.76
N ALA A 177 -4.04 3.62 -23.60
CA ALA A 177 -4.40 2.70 -24.71
C ALA A 177 -5.91 2.64 -24.97
N HIS A 178 -6.73 3.54 -24.42
CA HIS A 178 -8.20 3.60 -24.58
C HIS A 178 -8.91 2.27 -24.27
N LYS A 179 -8.43 1.52 -23.26
CA LYS A 179 -9.04 0.23 -22.88
C LYS A 179 -10.30 0.36 -22.04
N PHE A 180 -10.58 1.56 -21.51
CA PHE A 180 -11.76 1.95 -20.74
C PHE A 180 -11.98 3.46 -20.85
N ASP A 181 -13.15 3.94 -20.39
CA ASP A 181 -13.57 5.33 -20.54
C ASP A 181 -13.04 6.24 -19.43
N ALA A 182 -12.95 5.75 -18.21
CA ALA A 182 -12.46 6.47 -17.03
C ALA A 182 -11.63 5.58 -16.12
N TRP A 183 -10.67 6.18 -15.45
CA TRP A 183 -9.88 5.58 -14.37
C TRP A 183 -10.27 6.22 -13.05
N VAL A 184 -10.45 5.43 -11.98
CA VAL A 184 -10.65 5.93 -10.63
C VAL A 184 -9.48 5.50 -9.77
N SER A 185 -8.78 6.46 -9.20
CA SER A 185 -7.60 6.25 -8.38
C SER A 185 -7.39 7.39 -7.39
N ASP A 186 -6.28 7.36 -6.64
CA ASP A 186 -5.87 8.40 -5.70
C ASP A 186 -5.66 9.75 -6.40
N LYS A 187 -6.21 10.83 -5.83
CA LYS A 187 -6.11 12.18 -6.38
C LYS A 187 -4.67 12.69 -6.53
N PHE A 188 -3.79 12.35 -5.57
CA PHE A 188 -2.39 12.77 -5.62
C PHE A 188 -1.60 11.94 -6.63
N LEU A 189 -1.85 10.61 -6.68
CA LEU A 189 -1.27 9.75 -7.70
C LEU A 189 -1.65 10.24 -9.10
N ILE A 190 -2.94 10.54 -9.35
CA ILE A 190 -3.43 11.08 -10.62
C ILE A 190 -2.68 12.36 -10.96
N LYS A 191 -2.67 13.35 -10.04
CA LYS A 191 -2.00 14.63 -10.23
C LYS A 191 -0.54 14.46 -10.64
N GLU A 192 0.23 13.76 -9.82
CA GLU A 192 1.68 13.58 -10.04
C GLU A 192 1.97 12.73 -11.29
N THR A 193 1.09 11.75 -11.60
CA THR A 193 1.21 10.95 -12.83
C THR A 193 0.98 11.80 -14.08
N LEU A 194 -0.03 12.66 -14.08
CA LEU A 194 -0.31 13.55 -15.21
C LEU A 194 0.76 14.63 -15.38
N GLU A 195 1.30 15.18 -14.28
CA GLU A 195 2.42 16.12 -14.34
C GLU A 195 3.70 15.50 -14.96
N LYS A 196 3.94 14.22 -14.72
CA LYS A 196 5.05 13.48 -15.35
C LYS A 196 4.80 13.08 -16.81
N ASN A 197 3.53 13.07 -17.23
CA ASN A 197 3.13 12.64 -18.58
C ASN A 197 2.30 13.74 -19.28
N PRO A 198 2.88 14.90 -19.55
CA PRO A 198 2.15 16.06 -20.13
C PRO A 198 1.66 15.82 -21.56
N ASP A 199 2.14 14.77 -22.23
CA ASP A 199 1.69 14.30 -23.53
C ASP A 199 0.31 13.62 -23.45
N VAL A 200 -0.11 13.19 -22.25
CA VAL A 200 -1.41 12.54 -22.04
C VAL A 200 -2.48 13.60 -21.79
N ALA A 201 -3.31 13.87 -22.81
CA ALA A 201 -4.43 14.78 -22.69
C ALA A 201 -5.54 14.16 -21.84
N ALA A 202 -5.33 14.12 -20.51
CA ALA A 202 -6.32 13.62 -19.56
C ALA A 202 -6.84 14.75 -18.66
N THR A 203 -8.08 14.62 -18.20
CA THR A 203 -8.78 15.59 -17.34
C THR A 203 -9.19 14.92 -16.05
N PRO A 204 -8.67 15.39 -14.90
CA PRO A 204 -9.22 15.03 -13.60
C PRO A 204 -10.67 15.52 -13.46
N GLY A 205 -11.53 14.66 -12.94
CA GLY A 205 -12.94 14.92 -12.70
C GLY A 205 -13.26 14.99 -11.21
N ASP A 206 -14.50 14.63 -10.87
CA ASP A 206 -15.02 14.67 -9.51
C ASP A 206 -14.29 13.70 -8.58
N MET A 207 -14.25 14.11 -7.30
CA MET A 207 -13.93 13.18 -6.21
C MET A 207 -15.08 12.20 -6.00
N VAL A 208 -14.77 10.92 -5.92
CA VAL A 208 -15.75 9.85 -5.66
C VAL A 208 -16.00 9.70 -4.16
N PHE A 209 -14.91 9.81 -3.35
CA PHE A 209 -14.94 9.76 -1.89
C PHE A 209 -13.63 10.30 -1.33
N VAL A 210 -13.60 10.50 0.00
CA VAL A 210 -12.38 10.81 0.77
C VAL A 210 -12.08 9.68 1.73
N GLU A 211 -10.79 9.47 2.02
CA GLU A 211 -10.34 8.40 2.91
C GLU A 211 -9.13 8.81 3.74
N ARG A 212 -8.95 8.10 4.86
CA ARG A 212 -7.78 8.20 5.73
C ARG A 212 -6.87 7.01 5.44
N ILE A 213 -5.60 7.29 5.22
CA ILE A 213 -4.60 6.32 4.85
C ILE A 213 -3.68 6.05 6.03
N SER A 214 -3.46 4.77 6.32
CA SER A 214 -2.67 4.34 7.48
C SER A 214 -1.79 3.13 7.16
N MET A 215 -0.73 2.99 7.93
CA MET A 215 -0.01 1.73 8.09
C MET A 215 -0.95 0.68 8.70
N ILE A 216 -0.83 -0.56 8.25
CA ILE A 216 -1.56 -1.70 8.81
C ILE A 216 -0.63 -2.74 9.45
N THR A 217 -1.06 -3.33 10.56
CA THR A 217 -0.40 -4.46 11.21
C THR A 217 -1.43 -5.56 11.54
N ARG A 218 -0.95 -6.75 11.92
CA ARG A 218 -1.85 -7.82 12.35
C ARG A 218 -2.75 -7.37 13.51
N LYS A 219 -3.87 -8.07 13.67
CA LYS A 219 -4.77 -7.83 14.83
C LYS A 219 -4.07 -8.09 16.15
N ASN A 220 -4.49 -7.33 17.16
CA ASN A 220 -4.01 -7.46 18.53
C ASN A 220 -2.50 -7.22 18.68
N ASN A 221 -1.98 -6.17 18.02
CA ASN A 221 -0.60 -5.70 18.17
C ASN A 221 -0.52 -4.26 18.72
N PRO A 222 -1.10 -4.01 19.93
CA PRO A 222 -1.24 -2.65 20.46
C PRO A 222 0.10 -1.98 20.77
N GLU A 223 1.13 -2.74 21.13
CA GLU A 223 2.46 -2.20 21.45
C GLU A 223 3.12 -1.62 20.19
N LEU A 224 3.14 -2.37 19.07
CA LEU A 224 3.66 -1.85 17.81
C LEU A 224 2.89 -0.60 17.36
N LEU A 225 1.55 -0.62 17.44
CA LEU A 225 0.72 0.54 17.10
C LEU A 225 1.04 1.76 17.99
N SER A 226 1.21 1.55 19.28
CA SER A 226 1.54 2.63 20.22
C SER A 226 2.89 3.27 19.89
N HIS A 227 3.92 2.46 19.67
CA HIS A 227 5.25 2.93 19.32
C HIS A 227 5.29 3.61 17.95
N TRP A 228 4.61 3.03 16.95
CA TRP A 228 4.47 3.63 15.63
C TRP A 228 3.77 4.99 15.70
N ASN A 229 2.62 5.07 16.36
CA ASN A 229 1.84 6.29 16.47
C ASN A 229 2.59 7.40 17.22
N SER A 230 3.35 7.03 18.27
CA SER A 230 4.18 7.98 19.00
C SER A 230 5.32 8.52 18.13
N ALA A 231 6.01 7.66 17.38
CA ALA A 231 7.07 8.06 16.48
C ALA A 231 6.52 8.89 15.31
N LEU A 232 5.37 8.53 14.74
CA LEU A 232 4.69 9.31 13.71
C LEU A 232 4.35 10.71 14.20
N ALA A 233 3.80 10.83 15.42
CA ALA A 233 3.49 12.12 16.02
C ALA A 233 4.74 12.99 16.23
N GLU A 234 5.87 12.38 16.63
CA GLU A 234 7.13 13.11 16.79
C GLU A 234 7.69 13.62 15.48
N ILE A 235 7.69 12.79 14.40
CA ILE A 235 8.16 13.26 13.09
C ILE A 235 7.22 14.30 12.46
N MET A 236 5.92 14.29 12.81
CA MET A 236 4.99 15.37 12.42
C MET A 236 5.34 16.67 13.15
N LYS A 237 5.59 16.60 14.47
CA LYS A 237 5.90 17.74 15.32
C LYS A 237 7.24 18.39 14.97
N ASN A 238 8.29 17.60 14.72
CA ASN A 238 9.63 18.11 14.45
C ASN A 238 9.84 18.60 12.99
N GLY A 239 8.79 18.51 12.15
CA GLY A 239 8.80 19.01 10.77
C GLY A 239 9.32 18.02 9.74
N THR A 240 9.79 16.83 10.13
CA THR A 240 10.26 15.79 9.19
C THR A 240 9.15 15.37 8.22
N TYR A 241 7.94 15.11 8.75
CA TYR A 241 6.77 14.79 7.93
C TYR A 241 6.48 15.89 6.90
N LYS A 242 6.42 17.16 7.33
CA LYS A 242 6.16 18.30 6.44
C LYS A 242 7.20 18.41 5.33
N ALA A 243 8.48 18.18 5.65
CA ALA A 243 9.54 18.18 4.66
C ALA A 243 9.35 17.08 3.60
N LEU A 244 9.00 15.86 4.02
CA LEU A 244 8.69 14.74 3.12
C LEU A 244 7.46 15.03 2.27
N SER A 245 6.37 15.47 2.87
CA SER A 245 5.13 15.82 2.17
C SER A 245 5.38 16.89 1.11
N THR A 246 6.10 17.97 1.46
CA THR A 246 6.47 19.04 0.53
C THR A 246 7.39 18.55 -0.59
N LYS A 247 8.32 17.64 -0.30
CA LYS A 247 9.22 17.04 -1.29
C LYS A 247 8.44 16.37 -2.41
N TYR A 248 7.44 15.57 -2.07
CA TYR A 248 6.70 14.73 -3.02
C TYR A 248 5.48 15.43 -3.62
N PHE A 249 4.75 16.25 -2.85
CA PHE A 249 3.45 16.79 -3.25
C PHE A 249 3.40 18.32 -3.33
N LYS A 250 4.47 19.01 -2.99
CA LYS A 250 4.56 20.49 -2.92
C LYS A 250 3.59 21.11 -1.90
N THR A 251 2.97 20.29 -1.06
CA THR A 251 2.02 20.70 -0.04
C THR A 251 2.05 19.73 1.14
N ASP A 252 1.43 20.10 2.25
CA ASP A 252 1.17 19.20 3.37
C ASP A 252 -0.09 18.38 3.08
N ILE A 253 0.04 17.06 3.07
CA ILE A 253 -1.08 16.12 2.81
C ILE A 253 -1.58 15.43 4.09
N SER A 254 -1.12 15.85 5.28
CA SER A 254 -1.62 15.33 6.54
C SER A 254 -3.13 15.51 6.67
N CYS A 255 -3.77 14.69 7.49
CA CYS A 255 -5.18 14.84 7.81
C CYS A 255 -5.38 16.05 8.75
N HIS A 256 -6.14 17.03 8.31
CA HIS A 256 -6.54 18.20 9.10
C HIS A 256 -7.93 18.01 9.68
#